data_9862dd8b29e6a3a4c94b8a92d824374c
#
_entry.id   9862dd8b29e6a3a4c94b8a92d824374c
#
_cell.length_a   1.000
_cell.length_b   1.000
_cell.length_c   1.000
_cell.angle_alpha   90.00
_cell.angle_beta   90.00
_cell.angle_gamma   90.00
#
_symmetry.space_group_name_H-M   'P 1'
#
loop_
_entity.id
_entity.type
_entity.pdbx_description
1 polymer ?
#
loop_
_entity_poly.entity_id
_entity_poly.type
_entity_poly.pdbx_seq_one_letter_code
_entity_poly.pdbx_strand_id
1 'polypeptide(L)'
;PIQSTGAYLIQILGLFGAPSGGSGPGTTGDMPLTLGLAGTLVLVLAVWCCLRRGCWQQDATAARRARWLGEGLAFCLLAVWLSSTLFPWDWLGAHLPQKLVDILLKPQFSWRYLAVASALLGALAVWGLGLVHSWKPRLAQGAALALAAATLLYAGAFYRDYAYEHGTITMIGTGTAADFPYESMGYEYLPAGTDLAIFRQTEAAAQDPSVTAVWQGGGALLCENPTGDSTVVDLPLLAYRHYTARDAATGERLPLEKNEQNCLRVTVPAGYSGTVQVTFTPPVLWRGAETVTLLTLLLLAAWALRTGRRRPQRKHSTQEGPVCTTI
;
A
#
# COMPACT_ATOMS: atom_id res chain seq x y z
N PRO A 1 18.78 9.21 12.12
CA PRO A 1 19.45 9.15 10.82
C PRO A 1 18.58 8.39 9.83
N ILE A 2 18.42 8.93 8.61
CA ILE A 2 17.54 8.35 7.60
C ILE A 2 18.11 7.05 7.06
N GLN A 3 19.42 6.94 7.02
CA GLN A 3 20.12 5.76 6.54
C GLN A 3 19.78 4.50 7.34
N SER A 4 19.46 4.65 8.62
CA SER A 4 19.02 3.55 9.49
C SER A 4 17.64 3.00 9.13
N THR A 5 16.84 3.72 8.32
CA THR A 5 15.54 3.25 7.82
C THR A 5 15.65 2.44 6.52
N GLY A 6 16.85 2.24 6.00
CA GLY A 6 17.10 1.42 4.80
C GLY A 6 17.04 -0.07 5.10
N ALA A 7 16.68 -0.85 4.08
CA ALA A 7 16.75 -2.30 4.15
C ALA A 7 18.16 -2.82 3.79
N TYR A 8 18.59 -3.90 4.42
CA TYR A 8 19.84 -4.57 4.05
C TYR A 8 19.66 -5.38 2.76
N LEU A 9 20.68 -5.47 1.91
CA LEU A 9 20.58 -6.21 0.65
C LEU A 9 20.15 -7.67 0.84
N ILE A 10 20.58 -8.31 1.92
CA ILE A 10 20.18 -9.68 2.22
C ILE A 10 18.67 -9.79 2.50
N GLN A 11 18.08 -8.76 3.11
CA GLN A 11 16.63 -8.67 3.34
C GLN A 11 15.91 -8.43 2.03
N ILE A 12 16.39 -7.47 1.23
CA ILE A 12 15.79 -7.12 -0.07
C ILE A 12 15.74 -8.32 -1.01
N LEU A 13 16.81 -9.08 -1.09
CA LEU A 13 16.90 -10.25 -1.96
C LEU A 13 16.25 -11.50 -1.38
N GLY A 14 15.97 -11.55 -0.09
CA GLY A 14 15.29 -12.57 0.70
C GLY A 14 15.00 -13.91 0.02
N LEU A 15 16.06 -14.68 -0.31
CA LEU A 15 15.91 -15.90 -1.11
C LEU A 15 15.37 -17.07 -0.31
N PHE A 16 15.69 -17.09 0.98
CA PHE A 16 15.41 -18.20 1.87
C PHE A 16 15.07 -17.67 3.27
N GLY A 17 14.04 -18.23 3.87
CA GLY A 17 13.59 -17.89 5.22
C GLY A 17 12.33 -17.05 5.27
N ALA A 18 11.82 -16.81 6.47
CA ALA A 18 10.71 -15.93 6.70
C ALA A 18 11.04 -14.54 6.15
N PRO A 19 10.15 -13.90 5.42
CA PRO A 19 10.35 -12.55 4.88
C PRO A 19 10.24 -11.50 5.97
N SER A 20 10.81 -11.76 7.12
CA SER A 20 10.88 -10.82 8.22
C SER A 20 12.07 -9.90 7.98
N GLY A 21 11.82 -8.63 7.88
CA GLY A 21 12.85 -7.64 7.73
C GLY A 21 12.36 -6.33 8.29
N GLY A 22 12.83 -5.97 9.45
CA GLY A 22 12.83 -4.57 9.90
C GLY A 22 14.05 -3.86 9.35
N SER A 23 14.24 -2.61 9.73
CA SER A 23 15.44 -1.83 9.48
C SER A 23 16.66 -2.29 10.33
N GLY A 24 16.65 -3.50 10.85
CA GLY A 24 17.75 -4.11 11.59
C GLY A 24 18.60 -5.05 10.75
N PRO A 25 19.89 -5.27 11.11
CA PRO A 25 20.74 -6.24 10.42
C PRO A 25 20.22 -7.66 10.70
N GLY A 26 19.93 -8.41 9.64
CA GLY A 26 19.48 -9.80 9.77
C GLY A 26 18.25 -10.12 8.96
N THR A 27 17.64 -11.26 9.27
CA THR A 27 16.43 -11.77 8.61
C THR A 27 15.18 -11.64 9.49
N THR A 28 15.33 -11.13 10.70
CA THR A 28 14.25 -10.93 11.68
C THR A 28 13.87 -9.46 11.73
N GLY A 29 12.58 -9.15 11.73
CA GLY A 29 12.09 -7.78 11.83
C GLY A 29 10.57 -7.73 11.64
N ASP A 30 10.00 -6.55 11.89
CA ASP A 30 8.55 -6.35 11.96
C ASP A 30 7.85 -6.28 10.59
N MET A 31 8.62 -6.07 9.50
CA MET A 31 8.06 -5.89 8.16
C MET A 31 8.85 -6.65 7.10
N PRO A 32 8.16 -7.25 6.11
CA PRO A 32 8.80 -7.95 5.00
C PRO A 32 9.35 -6.96 3.97
N LEU A 33 10.58 -6.46 4.16
CA LEU A 33 11.26 -5.54 3.25
C LEU A 33 12.03 -6.31 2.16
N THR A 34 11.32 -7.07 1.33
CA THR A 34 11.91 -7.98 0.36
C THR A 34 11.23 -7.94 -1.00
N LEU A 35 11.98 -8.23 -2.05
CA LEU A 35 11.46 -8.49 -3.41
C LEU A 35 10.96 -9.94 -3.56
N GLY A 36 11.28 -10.80 -2.62
CA GLY A 36 10.95 -12.21 -2.62
C GLY A 36 11.67 -13.03 -3.70
N LEU A 37 11.48 -14.34 -3.67
CA LEU A 37 12.11 -15.26 -4.61
C LEU A 37 11.76 -14.92 -6.07
N ALA A 38 10.49 -14.65 -6.36
CA ALA A 38 10.04 -14.32 -7.72
C ALA A 38 10.68 -13.03 -8.23
N GLY A 39 10.74 -11.97 -7.41
CA GLY A 39 11.40 -10.71 -7.76
C GLY A 39 12.88 -10.89 -8.07
N THR A 40 13.58 -11.67 -7.26
CA THR A 40 14.99 -11.98 -7.49
C THR A 40 15.19 -12.78 -8.78
N LEU A 41 14.34 -13.76 -9.08
CA LEU A 41 14.39 -14.50 -10.34
C LEU A 41 14.12 -13.58 -11.56
N VAL A 42 13.22 -12.60 -11.41
CA VAL A 42 13.00 -11.60 -12.47
C VAL A 42 14.23 -10.72 -12.69
N LEU A 43 14.93 -10.30 -11.64
CA LEU A 43 16.20 -9.58 -11.77
C LEU A 43 17.24 -10.41 -12.50
N VAL A 44 17.40 -11.68 -12.14
CA VAL A 44 18.33 -12.60 -12.81
C VAL A 44 17.95 -12.75 -14.28
N LEU A 45 16.67 -12.94 -14.59
CA LEU A 45 16.18 -13.01 -15.98
C LEU A 45 16.49 -11.73 -16.75
N ALA A 46 16.23 -10.56 -16.15
CA ALA A 46 16.48 -9.27 -16.78
C ALA A 46 17.97 -9.06 -17.07
N VAL A 47 18.84 -9.34 -16.10
CA VAL A 47 20.30 -9.28 -16.26
C VAL A 47 20.75 -10.23 -17.38
N TRP A 48 20.28 -11.47 -17.36
CA TRP A 48 20.60 -12.46 -18.39
C TRP A 48 20.19 -12.00 -19.80
N CYS A 49 18.96 -11.44 -19.93
CA CYS A 49 18.52 -10.88 -21.20
C CYS A 49 19.39 -9.68 -21.66
N CYS A 50 19.81 -8.83 -20.73
CA CYS A 50 20.70 -7.70 -21.03
C CYS A 50 22.08 -8.16 -21.48
N LEU A 51 22.67 -9.18 -20.86
CA LEU A 51 23.95 -9.76 -21.25
C LEU A 51 23.89 -10.37 -22.65
N ARG A 52 22.72 -10.90 -23.06
CA ARG A 52 22.48 -11.44 -24.41
C ARG A 52 21.91 -10.42 -25.39
N ARG A 53 22.14 -9.13 -25.17
CA ARG A 53 21.54 -8.05 -25.99
C ARG A 53 21.80 -8.21 -27.49
N GLY A 54 22.94 -8.73 -27.91
CA GLY A 54 23.27 -8.98 -29.32
C GLY A 54 22.31 -9.95 -30.01
N CYS A 55 21.76 -10.93 -29.27
CA CYS A 55 20.80 -11.90 -29.81
C CYS A 55 19.45 -11.27 -30.17
N TRP A 56 19.12 -10.11 -29.62
CA TRP A 56 17.83 -9.45 -29.80
C TRP A 56 17.84 -8.40 -30.91
N GLN A 57 18.99 -8.07 -31.49
CA GLN A 57 19.12 -6.98 -32.47
C GLN A 57 18.58 -7.35 -33.85
N GLN A 58 18.36 -8.63 -34.13
CA GLN A 58 17.89 -9.12 -35.42
C GLN A 58 16.41 -8.80 -35.72
N ASP A 59 15.62 -8.56 -34.69
CA ASP A 59 14.23 -8.14 -34.78
C ASP A 59 14.01 -6.79 -34.11
N ALA A 60 13.49 -5.81 -34.84
CA ALA A 60 13.24 -4.45 -34.35
C ALA A 60 12.36 -4.42 -33.09
N THR A 61 11.37 -5.36 -32.99
CA THR A 61 10.51 -5.46 -31.81
C THR A 61 11.26 -6.00 -30.61
N ALA A 62 12.09 -7.04 -30.79
CA ALA A 62 12.92 -7.59 -29.74
C ALA A 62 13.99 -6.59 -29.30
N ALA A 63 14.63 -5.88 -30.21
CA ALA A 63 15.60 -4.84 -29.92
C ALA A 63 14.99 -3.71 -29.07
N ARG A 64 13.79 -3.26 -29.38
CA ARG A 64 13.05 -2.25 -28.59
C ARG A 64 12.71 -2.77 -27.18
N ARG A 65 12.23 -4.01 -27.07
CA ARG A 65 11.95 -4.63 -25.76
C ARG A 65 13.23 -4.77 -24.92
N ALA A 66 14.36 -5.16 -25.53
CA ALA A 66 15.64 -5.28 -24.85
C ALA A 66 16.15 -3.92 -24.34
N ARG A 67 15.88 -2.82 -25.07
CA ARG A 67 16.19 -1.46 -24.63
C ARG A 67 15.36 -1.11 -23.38
N TRP A 68 14.03 -1.24 -23.46
CA TRP A 68 13.15 -0.96 -22.31
C TRP A 68 13.46 -1.82 -21.10
N LEU A 69 13.82 -3.10 -21.33
CA LEU A 69 14.28 -3.98 -20.27
C LEU A 69 15.54 -3.43 -19.58
N GLY A 70 16.52 -2.97 -20.37
CA GLY A 70 17.75 -2.39 -19.82
C GLY A 70 17.52 -1.09 -19.05
N GLU A 71 16.70 -0.20 -19.61
CA GLU A 71 16.30 1.06 -18.93
C GLU A 71 15.52 0.76 -17.64
N GLY A 72 14.51 -0.12 -17.72
CA GLY A 72 13.73 -0.55 -16.55
C GLY A 72 14.59 -1.23 -15.49
N LEU A 73 15.55 -2.06 -15.88
CA LEU A 73 16.50 -2.70 -14.96
C LEU A 73 17.35 -1.64 -14.23
N ALA A 74 17.86 -0.64 -14.95
CA ALA A 74 18.64 0.44 -14.35
C ALA A 74 17.82 1.22 -13.30
N PHE A 75 16.56 1.58 -13.62
CA PHE A 75 15.67 2.23 -12.67
C PHE A 75 15.29 1.33 -11.49
N CYS A 76 15.07 0.04 -11.73
CA CYS A 76 14.81 -0.93 -10.67
C CYS A 76 16.00 -1.04 -9.70
N LEU A 77 17.20 -1.17 -10.22
CA LEU A 77 18.42 -1.23 -9.40
C LEU A 77 18.67 0.08 -8.65
N LEU A 78 18.37 1.22 -9.27
CA LEU A 78 18.41 2.52 -8.59
C LEU A 78 17.40 2.55 -7.43
N ALA A 79 16.17 2.10 -7.63
CA ALA A 79 15.16 2.05 -6.57
C ALA A 79 15.55 1.10 -5.43
N VAL A 80 16.16 -0.06 -5.75
CA VAL A 80 16.73 -0.98 -4.77
C VAL A 80 17.87 -0.31 -3.99
N TRP A 81 18.74 0.40 -4.67
CA TRP A 81 19.85 1.12 -4.02
C TRP A 81 19.33 2.22 -3.09
N LEU A 82 18.39 3.05 -3.57
CA LEU A 82 17.71 4.08 -2.75
C LEU A 82 17.04 3.49 -1.52
N SER A 83 16.49 2.28 -1.61
CA SER A 83 15.83 1.62 -0.49
C SER A 83 16.79 0.98 0.51
N SER A 84 18.05 0.85 0.16
CA SER A 84 19.05 0.12 0.96
C SER A 84 19.82 1.03 1.92
N THR A 85 20.40 0.41 2.95
CA THR A 85 21.37 1.06 3.86
C THR A 85 22.66 1.50 3.16
N LEU A 86 22.90 1.02 1.94
CA LEU A 86 24.09 1.38 1.15
C LEU A 86 23.98 2.73 0.46
N PHE A 87 22.78 3.29 0.34
CA PHE A 87 22.61 4.63 -0.22
C PHE A 87 22.97 5.69 0.84
N PRO A 88 23.80 6.67 0.53
CA PRO A 88 24.37 7.59 1.51
C PRO A 88 23.40 8.72 1.89
N TRP A 89 22.22 8.36 2.46
CA TRP A 89 21.17 9.31 2.83
C TRP A 89 21.64 10.39 3.80
N ASP A 90 22.38 10.00 4.84
CA ASP A 90 22.86 10.94 5.86
C ASP A 90 23.88 11.92 5.30
N TRP A 91 24.73 11.45 4.39
CA TRP A 91 25.68 12.33 3.68
C TRP A 91 24.95 13.33 2.79
N LEU A 92 23.94 12.87 2.02
CA LEU A 92 23.12 13.75 1.18
C LEU A 92 22.39 14.79 2.03
N GLY A 93 21.82 14.37 3.16
CA GLY A 93 21.14 15.26 4.10
C GLY A 93 22.03 16.38 4.66
N ALA A 94 23.32 16.09 4.80
CA ALA A 94 24.31 17.04 5.29
C ALA A 94 24.84 18.01 4.20
N HIS A 95 24.78 17.65 2.91
CA HIS A 95 25.45 18.39 1.84
C HIS A 95 24.49 18.99 0.80
N LEU A 96 23.25 18.49 0.70
CA LEU A 96 22.27 19.04 -0.24
C LEU A 96 21.44 20.17 0.39
N PRO A 97 20.95 21.11 -0.46
CA PRO A 97 19.99 22.11 -0.03
C PRO A 97 18.74 21.42 0.58
N GLN A 98 18.25 21.93 1.73
CA GLN A 98 17.14 21.32 2.48
C GLN A 98 15.91 21.03 1.61
N LYS A 99 15.56 21.93 0.67
CA LYS A 99 14.43 21.75 -0.25
C LYS A 99 14.54 20.47 -1.11
N LEU A 100 15.75 20.10 -1.53
CA LEU A 100 15.98 18.85 -2.29
C LEU A 100 15.91 17.63 -1.37
N VAL A 101 16.44 17.74 -0.18
CA VAL A 101 16.35 16.69 0.85
C VAL A 101 14.88 16.42 1.17
N ASP A 102 14.09 17.44 1.40
CA ASP A 102 12.64 17.31 1.70
C ASP A 102 11.86 16.63 0.57
N ILE A 103 12.24 16.86 -0.70
CA ILE A 103 11.62 16.19 -1.85
C ILE A 103 12.01 14.71 -1.89
N LEU A 104 13.28 14.39 -1.70
CA LEU A 104 13.78 13.01 -1.71
C LEU A 104 13.25 12.20 -0.52
N LEU A 105 12.97 12.86 0.60
CA LEU A 105 12.48 12.25 1.83
C LEU A 105 10.94 12.23 1.95
N LYS A 106 10.21 12.74 0.98
CA LYS A 106 8.74 12.62 0.96
C LYS A 106 8.21 11.21 1.19
N PRO A 107 8.89 10.13 0.75
CA PRO A 107 8.50 8.77 1.12
C PRO A 107 8.60 8.46 2.62
N GLN A 108 9.17 9.34 3.46
CA GLN A 108 9.32 9.22 4.92
C GLN A 108 10.36 8.16 5.35
N PHE A 109 10.36 6.99 4.71
CA PHE A 109 11.30 5.90 4.93
C PHE A 109 11.94 5.48 3.63
N SER A 110 13.27 5.29 3.63
CA SER A 110 14.01 4.91 2.41
C SER A 110 13.56 3.56 1.84
N TRP A 111 13.19 2.59 2.67
CA TRP A 111 12.69 1.29 2.21
C TRP A 111 11.41 1.38 1.34
N ARG A 112 10.65 2.48 1.39
CA ARG A 112 9.46 2.67 0.52
C ARG A 112 9.78 2.70 -0.97
N TYR A 113 11.03 2.98 -1.35
CA TYR A 113 11.47 2.84 -2.74
C TYR A 113 11.40 1.40 -3.26
N LEU A 114 11.32 0.38 -2.38
CA LEU A 114 11.03 -1.01 -2.80
C LEU A 114 9.68 -1.15 -3.49
N ALA A 115 8.69 -0.33 -3.18
CA ALA A 115 7.41 -0.33 -3.91
C ALA A 115 7.60 0.03 -5.39
N VAL A 116 8.49 0.99 -5.68
CA VAL A 116 8.86 1.35 -7.06
C VAL A 116 9.61 0.20 -7.74
N ALA A 117 10.57 -0.41 -7.04
CA ALA A 117 11.29 -1.57 -7.53
C ALA A 117 10.33 -2.73 -7.85
N SER A 118 9.37 -3.02 -6.96
CA SER A 118 8.38 -4.09 -7.15
C SER A 118 7.48 -3.84 -8.37
N ALA A 119 7.03 -2.60 -8.59
CA ALA A 119 6.27 -2.24 -9.79
C ALA A 119 7.08 -2.44 -11.07
N LEU A 120 8.35 -2.02 -11.06
CA LEU A 120 9.28 -2.21 -12.19
C LEU A 120 9.56 -3.69 -12.46
N LEU A 121 9.66 -4.53 -11.42
CA LEU A 121 9.83 -5.99 -11.59
C LEU A 121 8.70 -6.62 -12.40
N GLY A 122 7.45 -6.17 -12.21
CA GLY A 122 6.34 -6.61 -13.04
C GLY A 122 6.55 -6.31 -14.53
N ALA A 123 7.01 -5.11 -14.87
CA ALA A 123 7.35 -4.73 -16.24
C ALA A 123 8.53 -5.53 -16.78
N LEU A 124 9.59 -5.70 -15.99
CA LEU A 124 10.78 -6.48 -16.34
C LEU A 124 10.43 -7.95 -16.61
N ALA A 125 9.54 -8.54 -15.83
CA ALA A 125 9.04 -9.90 -16.06
C ALA A 125 8.36 -10.02 -17.43
N VAL A 126 7.45 -9.08 -17.76
CA VAL A 126 6.75 -9.07 -19.06
C VAL A 126 7.71 -8.89 -20.24
N TRP A 127 8.64 -7.95 -20.15
CA TRP A 127 9.61 -7.70 -21.23
C TRP A 127 10.61 -8.85 -21.36
N GLY A 128 11.15 -9.37 -20.24
CA GLY A 128 12.08 -10.49 -20.23
C GLY A 128 11.45 -11.77 -20.78
N LEU A 129 10.28 -12.15 -20.27
CA LEU A 129 9.55 -13.31 -20.80
C LEU A 129 9.18 -13.13 -22.28
N GLY A 130 8.83 -11.90 -22.71
CA GLY A 130 8.55 -11.58 -24.10
C GLY A 130 9.76 -11.77 -25.00
N LEU A 131 10.99 -11.44 -24.54
CA LEU A 131 12.22 -11.72 -25.26
C LEU A 131 12.51 -13.22 -25.33
N VAL A 132 12.41 -13.94 -24.21
CA VAL A 132 12.59 -15.39 -24.19
C VAL A 132 11.58 -16.07 -25.08
N HIS A 133 10.34 -15.61 -25.11
CA HIS A 133 9.27 -16.16 -25.97
C HIS A 133 9.58 -16.01 -27.45
N SER A 134 10.14 -14.87 -27.88
CA SER A 134 10.53 -14.66 -29.26
C SER A 134 11.66 -15.60 -29.73
N TRP A 135 12.47 -16.11 -28.79
CA TRP A 135 13.55 -17.05 -29.06
C TRP A 135 13.13 -18.51 -28.86
N LYS A 136 12.61 -18.84 -27.66
CA LYS A 136 12.17 -20.21 -27.27
C LYS A 136 10.84 -20.15 -26.52
N PRO A 137 9.68 -20.29 -27.21
CA PRO A 137 8.37 -20.16 -26.57
C PRO A 137 8.13 -21.10 -25.38
N ARG A 138 8.60 -22.36 -25.50
CA ARG A 138 8.45 -23.36 -24.42
C ARG A 138 9.24 -22.96 -23.17
N LEU A 139 10.43 -22.41 -23.35
CA LEU A 139 11.26 -21.92 -22.23
C LEU A 139 10.57 -20.73 -21.54
N ALA A 140 9.99 -19.81 -22.29
CA ALA A 140 9.24 -18.69 -21.75
C ALA A 140 8.01 -19.15 -20.93
N GLN A 141 7.29 -20.15 -21.41
CA GLN A 141 6.17 -20.75 -20.67
C GLN A 141 6.64 -21.39 -19.35
N GLY A 142 7.72 -22.21 -19.42
CA GLY A 142 8.32 -22.80 -18.21
C GLY A 142 8.78 -21.75 -17.21
N ALA A 143 9.46 -20.69 -17.67
CA ALA A 143 9.89 -19.58 -16.83
C ALA A 143 8.70 -18.82 -16.19
N ALA A 144 7.62 -18.59 -16.96
CA ALA A 144 6.42 -17.95 -16.43
C ALA A 144 5.75 -18.80 -15.34
N LEU A 145 5.64 -20.12 -15.57
CA LEU A 145 5.13 -21.04 -14.55
C LEU A 145 6.03 -21.10 -13.30
N ALA A 146 7.34 -21.11 -13.48
CA ALA A 146 8.29 -21.06 -12.37
C ALA A 146 8.16 -19.78 -11.55
N LEU A 147 8.01 -18.62 -12.20
CA LEU A 147 7.79 -17.35 -11.53
C LEU A 147 6.45 -17.33 -10.76
N ALA A 148 5.38 -17.86 -11.36
CA ALA A 148 4.09 -17.98 -10.70
C ALA A 148 4.17 -18.91 -9.47
N ALA A 149 4.81 -20.07 -9.62
CA ALA A 149 5.02 -21.01 -8.53
C ALA A 149 5.88 -20.38 -7.41
N ALA A 150 6.97 -19.69 -7.75
CA ALA A 150 7.81 -19.00 -6.78
C ALA A 150 7.03 -17.93 -6.01
N THR A 151 6.15 -17.18 -6.69
CA THR A 151 5.29 -16.18 -6.04
C THR A 151 4.32 -16.84 -5.06
N LEU A 152 3.65 -17.90 -5.47
CA LEU A 152 2.67 -18.61 -4.64
C LEU A 152 3.33 -19.29 -3.44
N LEU A 153 4.47 -19.94 -3.64
CA LEU A 153 5.22 -20.61 -2.57
C LEU A 153 5.74 -19.59 -1.55
N TYR A 154 6.28 -18.47 -2.04
CA TYR A 154 6.78 -17.41 -1.17
C TYR A 154 5.65 -16.75 -0.38
N ALA A 155 4.54 -16.39 -1.04
CA ALA A 155 3.37 -15.85 -0.37
C ALA A 155 2.78 -16.83 0.65
N GLY A 156 2.66 -18.11 0.28
CA GLY A 156 2.17 -19.17 1.17
C GLY A 156 3.07 -19.36 2.40
N ALA A 157 4.39 -19.34 2.22
CA ALA A 157 5.33 -19.41 3.34
C ALA A 157 5.19 -18.19 4.26
N PHE A 158 5.09 -16.97 3.68
CA PHE A 158 4.89 -15.74 4.44
C PHE A 158 3.61 -15.79 5.29
N TYR A 159 2.47 -16.17 4.69
CA TYR A 159 1.20 -16.24 5.43
C TYR A 159 1.22 -17.32 6.50
N ARG A 160 1.85 -18.46 6.22
CA ARG A 160 2.01 -19.52 7.21
C ARG A 160 2.81 -19.03 8.42
N ASP A 161 3.99 -18.45 8.17
CA ASP A 161 4.88 -18.01 9.23
C ASP A 161 4.25 -16.87 10.04
N TYR A 162 3.59 -15.92 9.35
CA TYR A 162 2.84 -14.85 10.01
C TYR A 162 1.71 -15.39 10.91
N ALA A 163 0.95 -16.38 10.43
CA ALA A 163 -0.12 -16.99 11.21
C ALA A 163 0.41 -17.77 12.43
N TYR A 164 1.58 -18.39 12.29
CA TYR A 164 2.23 -19.11 13.41
C TYR A 164 2.83 -18.16 14.46
N GLU A 165 3.51 -17.13 14.04
CA GLU A 165 4.18 -16.19 14.94
C GLU A 165 3.18 -15.30 15.71
N HIS A 166 2.09 -14.92 15.08
CA HIS A 166 1.10 -14.01 15.68
C HIS A 166 -0.11 -14.74 16.30
N GLY A 167 -0.12 -16.06 16.27
CA GLY A 167 -0.99 -16.95 17.07
C GLY A 167 -2.50 -16.84 16.83
N THR A 168 -3.00 -15.76 16.28
CA THR A 168 -4.43 -15.57 15.99
C THR A 168 -4.65 -14.50 14.92
N ILE A 169 -5.30 -14.88 13.84
CA ILE A 169 -6.00 -13.91 13.00
C ILE A 169 -7.23 -13.50 13.81
N THR A 170 -7.13 -12.41 14.53
CA THR A 170 -8.28 -11.88 15.23
C THR A 170 -9.20 -11.26 14.18
N MET A 171 -10.30 -11.95 13.93
CA MET A 171 -11.41 -11.38 13.15
C MET A 171 -12.07 -10.30 14.00
N ILE A 172 -11.81 -9.06 13.69
CA ILE A 172 -12.49 -7.92 14.35
C ILE A 172 -13.94 -7.92 13.85
N GLY A 173 -14.82 -8.53 14.62
CA GLY A 173 -16.27 -8.36 14.44
C GLY A 173 -16.73 -7.03 15.02
N THR A 174 -17.87 -6.55 14.58
CA THR A 174 -18.47 -5.28 15.05
C THR A 174 -18.71 -5.24 16.57
N GLY A 175 -18.75 -6.40 17.25
CA GLY A 175 -18.90 -6.48 18.71
C GLY A 175 -17.59 -6.46 19.51
N THR A 176 -16.44 -6.62 18.86
CA THR A 176 -15.13 -6.68 19.54
C THR A 176 -14.31 -5.39 19.36
N ALA A 177 -14.82 -4.43 18.61
CA ALA A 177 -14.13 -3.16 18.36
C ALA A 177 -13.91 -2.34 19.64
N ALA A 178 -14.73 -2.52 20.67
CA ALA A 178 -14.61 -1.86 21.98
C ALA A 178 -13.46 -2.44 22.83
N ASP A 179 -13.05 -3.68 22.59
CA ASP A 179 -12.03 -4.37 23.39
C ASP A 179 -10.61 -4.19 22.87
N PHE A 180 -10.47 -3.55 21.70
CA PHE A 180 -9.15 -3.30 21.11
C PHE A 180 -8.63 -1.94 21.53
N PRO A 181 -7.45 -1.88 22.19
CA PRO A 181 -6.74 -0.61 22.35
C PRO A 181 -6.28 -0.16 20.96
N TYR A 182 -6.96 0.82 20.38
CA TYR A 182 -6.54 1.45 19.13
C TYR A 182 -5.28 2.27 19.39
N GLU A 183 -4.14 1.64 19.24
CA GLU A 183 -2.88 2.36 19.23
C GLU A 183 -2.48 2.63 17.77
N SER A 184 -2.36 3.91 17.43
CA SER A 184 -1.72 4.29 16.18
C SER A 184 -0.23 4.02 16.32
N MET A 185 0.31 3.12 15.50
CA MET A 185 1.77 2.91 15.45
C MET A 185 2.46 4.21 15.06
N GLY A 186 3.30 4.73 15.97
CA GLY A 186 4.09 5.94 15.75
C GLY A 186 3.33 7.26 15.85
N TYR A 187 2.03 7.28 16.05
CA TYR A 187 1.18 8.47 16.22
C TYR A 187 1.27 9.50 15.06
N GLU A 188 1.74 9.10 13.91
CA GLU A 188 2.14 9.97 12.79
C GLU A 188 0.96 10.68 12.11
N TYR A 189 -0.23 10.14 12.25
CA TYR A 189 -1.43 10.67 11.60
C TYR A 189 -2.38 11.39 12.56
N LEU A 190 -1.95 11.60 13.79
CA LEU A 190 -2.76 12.31 14.76
C LEU A 190 -2.68 13.83 14.56
N PRO A 191 -3.79 14.54 14.79
CA PRO A 191 -3.74 16.00 14.86
C PRO A 191 -2.71 16.45 15.91
N ALA A 192 -1.95 17.50 15.60
CA ALA A 192 -0.95 18.04 16.51
C ALA A 192 -1.58 18.40 17.86
N GLY A 193 -0.95 17.98 18.96
CA GLY A 193 -1.45 18.22 20.32
C GLY A 193 -2.54 17.25 20.79
N THR A 194 -2.76 16.13 20.09
CA THR A 194 -3.67 15.08 20.56
C THR A 194 -3.10 14.39 21.79
N ASP A 195 -3.89 14.32 22.86
CA ASP A 195 -3.56 13.51 24.05
C ASP A 195 -3.78 12.03 23.73
N LEU A 196 -2.77 11.20 23.97
CA LEU A 196 -2.84 9.76 23.71
C LEU A 196 -3.82 9.03 24.62
N ALA A 197 -4.20 9.63 25.73
CA ALA A 197 -5.23 9.09 26.64
C ALA A 197 -6.59 8.90 25.92
N ILE A 198 -6.84 9.63 24.83
CA ILE A 198 -8.06 9.52 24.04
C ILE A 198 -8.30 8.11 23.46
N PHE A 199 -7.24 7.36 23.17
CA PHE A 199 -7.37 5.98 22.67
C PHE A 199 -7.93 5.01 23.70
N ARG A 200 -8.01 5.43 24.96
CA ARG A 200 -8.64 4.68 26.03
C ARG A 200 -10.07 5.13 26.32
N GLN A 201 -10.52 6.22 25.70
CA GLN A 201 -11.89 6.71 25.86
C GLN A 201 -12.78 5.94 24.89
N THR A 202 -13.70 5.18 25.44
CA THR A 202 -14.71 4.43 24.69
C THR A 202 -16.10 5.04 24.83
N GLU A 203 -16.26 6.01 25.73
CA GLU A 203 -17.54 6.59 26.09
C GLU A 203 -17.64 8.05 25.63
N ALA A 204 -18.86 8.48 25.34
CA ALA A 204 -19.16 9.89 25.12
C ALA A 204 -19.23 10.62 26.47
N ALA A 205 -18.80 11.86 26.52
CA ALA A 205 -18.84 12.70 27.71
C ALA A 205 -19.70 13.94 27.47
N ALA A 206 -20.84 14.02 28.12
CA ALA A 206 -21.64 15.24 28.14
C ALA A 206 -21.03 16.27 29.10
N GLN A 207 -21.03 17.54 28.69
CA GLN A 207 -20.54 18.62 29.54
C GLN A 207 -21.48 18.90 30.74
N ASP A 208 -22.79 18.73 30.52
CA ASP A 208 -23.78 18.83 31.55
C ASP A 208 -24.07 17.44 32.14
N PRO A 209 -23.94 17.23 33.46
CA PRO A 209 -24.15 15.91 34.09
C PRO A 209 -25.61 15.45 34.08
N SER A 210 -26.57 16.32 33.79
CA SER A 210 -28.02 15.95 33.65
C SER A 210 -28.33 15.32 32.29
N VAL A 211 -27.37 15.40 31.34
CA VAL A 211 -27.52 14.87 29.99
C VAL A 211 -26.96 13.46 29.92
N THR A 212 -27.78 12.55 29.44
CA THR A 212 -27.37 11.17 29.20
C THR A 212 -26.82 11.07 27.78
N ALA A 213 -25.57 10.56 27.64
CA ALA A 213 -24.93 10.37 26.36
C ALA A 213 -24.23 9.02 26.32
N VAL A 214 -24.69 8.11 25.46
CA VAL A 214 -24.15 6.75 25.33
C VAL A 214 -23.65 6.53 23.91
N TRP A 215 -22.35 6.32 23.76
CA TRP A 215 -21.73 5.95 22.50
C TRP A 215 -21.94 4.46 22.25
N GLN A 216 -22.70 4.12 21.19
CA GLN A 216 -23.03 2.73 20.86
C GLN A 216 -22.06 2.09 19.84
N GLY A 217 -21.04 2.86 19.39
CA GLY A 217 -20.19 2.44 18.29
C GLY A 217 -20.86 2.64 16.92
N GLY A 218 -20.12 2.35 15.83
CA GLY A 218 -20.67 2.52 14.47
C GLY A 218 -21.12 3.94 14.10
N GLY A 219 -20.71 4.94 14.89
CA GLY A 219 -21.08 6.33 14.70
C GLY A 219 -22.41 6.74 15.35
N ALA A 220 -23.03 5.89 16.17
CA ALA A 220 -24.31 6.18 16.83
C ALA A 220 -24.10 6.68 18.26
N LEU A 221 -24.63 7.86 18.58
CA LEU A 221 -24.72 8.44 19.92
C LEU A 221 -26.18 8.48 20.35
N LEU A 222 -26.56 7.70 21.32
CA LEU A 222 -27.85 7.86 22.01
C LEU A 222 -27.72 8.99 23.00
N CYS A 223 -28.59 10.00 22.90
CA CYS A 223 -28.49 11.19 23.72
C CYS A 223 -29.89 11.65 24.18
N GLU A 224 -29.96 12.01 25.46
CA GLU A 224 -31.13 12.62 26.08
C GLU A 224 -30.68 13.88 26.82
N ASN A 225 -31.14 15.04 26.35
CA ASN A 225 -30.92 16.34 26.96
C ASN A 225 -32.24 16.86 27.53
N PRO A 226 -32.52 16.62 28.80
CA PRO A 226 -33.76 17.08 29.43
C PRO A 226 -33.76 18.56 29.78
N THR A 227 -32.64 19.26 29.58
CA THR A 227 -32.47 20.67 29.96
C THR A 227 -33.17 21.62 29.00
N GLY A 228 -33.44 22.85 29.47
CA GLY A 228 -33.96 23.93 28.65
C GLY A 228 -32.95 24.60 27.72
N ASP A 229 -31.67 24.20 27.80
CA ASP A 229 -30.58 24.77 27.05
C ASP A 229 -29.87 23.72 26.14
N SER A 230 -29.22 24.19 25.08
CA SER A 230 -28.38 23.33 24.29
C SER A 230 -27.09 22.99 25.03
N THR A 231 -26.66 21.75 24.93
CA THR A 231 -25.41 21.27 25.55
C THR A 231 -24.47 20.66 24.54
N VAL A 232 -23.24 20.42 24.95
CA VAL A 232 -22.24 19.77 24.08
C VAL A 232 -21.85 18.40 24.65
N VAL A 233 -21.61 17.47 23.75
CA VAL A 233 -21.19 16.12 24.05
C VAL A 233 -19.90 15.82 23.29
N ASP A 234 -18.85 15.48 24.02
CA ASP A 234 -17.58 15.05 23.46
C ASP A 234 -17.63 13.56 23.09
N LEU A 235 -17.18 13.24 21.90
CA LEU A 235 -17.23 11.88 21.35
C LEU A 235 -15.84 11.23 21.39
N PRO A 236 -15.75 9.91 21.56
CA PRO A 236 -14.48 9.18 21.52
C PRO A 236 -14.01 8.99 20.07
N LEU A 237 -14.03 10.06 19.29
CA LEU A 237 -13.62 10.10 17.87
C LEU A 237 -12.74 11.31 17.61
N LEU A 238 -11.62 11.09 16.93
CA LEU A 238 -10.75 12.18 16.48
C LEU A 238 -11.44 13.05 15.42
N ALA A 239 -11.28 14.38 15.57
CA ALA A 239 -11.90 15.37 14.71
C ALA A 239 -11.15 15.51 13.37
N TYR A 240 -11.31 14.55 12.47
CA TYR A 240 -10.86 14.71 11.09
C TYR A 240 -11.92 15.47 10.26
N ARG A 241 -11.48 16.00 9.13
CA ARG A 241 -12.39 16.67 8.18
C ARG A 241 -13.42 15.71 7.63
N HIS A 242 -14.59 16.23 7.22
CA HIS A 242 -15.65 15.49 6.55
C HIS A 242 -16.52 14.58 7.44
N TYR A 243 -16.42 14.69 8.77
CA TYR A 243 -17.45 14.16 9.63
C TYR A 243 -18.67 15.06 9.65
N THR A 244 -19.84 14.46 9.76
CA THR A 244 -21.13 15.14 9.92
C THR A 244 -21.96 14.44 10.99
N ALA A 245 -22.66 15.20 11.81
CA ALA A 245 -23.63 14.69 12.79
C ALA A 245 -25.05 15.01 12.33
N ARG A 246 -25.93 14.02 12.38
CA ARG A 246 -27.34 14.19 12.04
C ARG A 246 -28.21 13.46 13.05
N ASP A 247 -29.39 14.02 13.34
CA ASP A 247 -30.45 13.28 13.99
C ASP A 247 -30.88 12.09 13.13
N ALA A 248 -30.92 10.90 13.69
CA ALA A 248 -31.19 9.69 12.93
C ALA A 248 -32.65 9.59 12.47
N ALA A 249 -33.58 10.23 13.18
CA ALA A 249 -35.02 10.18 12.88
C ALA A 249 -35.45 11.26 11.88
N THR A 250 -34.92 12.48 12.03
CA THR A 250 -35.31 13.63 11.20
C THR A 250 -34.36 13.90 10.05
N GLY A 251 -33.10 13.42 10.16
CA GLY A 251 -32.00 13.75 9.22
C GLY A 251 -31.44 15.16 9.41
N GLU A 252 -31.96 15.91 10.39
CA GLU A 252 -31.48 17.27 10.68
C GLU A 252 -30.02 17.27 11.06
N ARG A 253 -29.27 18.26 10.56
CA ARG A 253 -27.83 18.39 10.82
C ARG A 253 -27.61 19.08 12.16
N LEU A 254 -26.84 18.44 13.02
CA LEU A 254 -26.37 18.99 14.28
C LEU A 254 -24.98 19.61 14.12
N PRO A 255 -24.70 20.73 14.84
CA PRO A 255 -23.37 21.31 14.84
C PRO A 255 -22.32 20.33 15.37
N LEU A 256 -21.20 20.25 14.64
CA LEU A 256 -20.09 19.37 14.98
C LEU A 256 -18.78 20.17 14.91
N GLU A 257 -18.06 20.18 16.02
CA GLU A 257 -16.84 20.96 16.19
C GLU A 257 -15.70 20.07 16.70
N LYS A 258 -14.52 20.66 16.77
CA LYS A 258 -13.34 20.05 17.37
C LYS A 258 -13.13 20.61 18.79
N ASN A 259 -13.01 19.74 19.79
CA ASN A 259 -12.67 20.14 21.15
C ASN A 259 -11.14 20.34 21.32
N GLU A 260 -10.73 20.72 22.53
CA GLU A 260 -9.32 21.01 22.90
C GLU A 260 -8.42 19.76 22.83
N GLN A 261 -9.00 18.57 22.93
CA GLN A 261 -8.30 17.26 22.85
C GLN A 261 -8.26 16.70 21.42
N ASN A 262 -8.65 17.49 20.42
CA ASN A 262 -8.78 17.07 19.03
C ASN A 262 -9.87 16.03 18.76
N CYS A 263 -10.89 15.94 19.63
CA CYS A 263 -12.03 15.06 19.43
C CYS A 263 -13.22 15.78 18.85
N LEU A 264 -14.16 15.00 18.30
CA LEU A 264 -15.42 15.53 17.84
C LEU A 264 -16.28 15.93 19.04
N ARG A 265 -16.90 17.09 18.95
CA ARG A 265 -17.87 17.65 19.89
C ARG A 265 -19.14 17.96 19.15
N VAL A 266 -20.25 17.36 19.55
CA VAL A 266 -21.58 17.62 18.97
C VAL A 266 -22.40 18.51 19.90
N THR A 267 -23.07 19.50 19.33
CA THR A 267 -24.04 20.32 20.07
C THR A 267 -25.42 19.71 19.95
N VAL A 268 -26.00 19.39 21.07
CA VAL A 268 -27.35 18.75 21.22
C VAL A 268 -28.35 19.80 21.67
N PRO A 269 -29.46 19.99 20.96
CA PRO A 269 -30.49 20.99 21.33
C PRO A 269 -31.14 20.73 22.68
N ALA A 270 -31.77 21.78 23.24
CA ALA A 270 -32.61 21.68 24.41
C ALA A 270 -33.79 20.69 24.18
N GLY A 271 -34.06 19.85 25.18
CA GLY A 271 -35.15 18.87 25.10
C GLY A 271 -34.95 17.75 24.08
N TYR A 272 -33.75 17.57 23.56
CA TYR A 272 -33.46 16.51 22.60
C TYR A 272 -33.49 15.13 23.23
N SER A 273 -34.19 14.20 22.58
CA SER A 273 -34.17 12.79 22.96
C SER A 273 -34.16 11.94 21.67
N GLY A 274 -33.02 11.26 21.41
CA GLY A 274 -32.89 10.49 20.18
C GLY A 274 -31.48 9.96 19.95
N THR A 275 -31.27 9.52 18.71
CA THR A 275 -29.96 9.02 18.26
C THR A 275 -29.33 10.01 17.26
N VAL A 276 -28.15 10.45 17.58
CA VAL A 276 -27.31 11.24 16.66
C VAL A 276 -26.41 10.30 15.87
N GLN A 277 -26.55 10.32 14.55
CA GLN A 277 -25.68 9.56 13.66
C GLN A 277 -24.51 10.42 13.22
N VAL A 278 -23.30 10.03 13.59
CA VAL A 278 -22.05 10.65 13.19
C VAL A 278 -21.42 9.83 12.06
N THR A 279 -21.25 10.44 10.90
CA THR A 279 -20.76 9.74 9.71
C THR A 279 -19.62 10.49 9.05
N PHE A 280 -18.66 9.73 8.53
CA PHE A 280 -17.63 10.27 7.64
C PHE A 280 -18.13 10.26 6.20
N THR A 281 -18.06 11.42 5.55
CA THR A 281 -18.43 11.53 4.13
C THR A 281 -17.15 11.74 3.30
N PRO A 282 -16.77 10.77 2.45
CA PRO A 282 -15.59 10.91 1.63
C PRO A 282 -15.63 12.15 0.75
N PRO A 283 -14.48 12.86 0.59
CA PRO A 283 -14.41 14.01 -0.31
C PRO A 283 -14.81 13.64 -1.74
N VAL A 284 -15.41 14.57 -2.48
CA VAL A 284 -15.78 14.38 -3.89
C VAL A 284 -14.59 13.97 -4.75
N LEU A 285 -13.39 14.45 -4.41
CA LEU A 285 -12.14 14.08 -5.09
C LEU A 285 -11.87 12.57 -5.00
N TRP A 286 -12.15 11.94 -3.86
CA TRP A 286 -11.96 10.48 -3.69
C TRP A 286 -12.93 9.70 -4.58
N ARG A 287 -14.19 10.13 -4.64
CA ARG A 287 -15.20 9.55 -5.54
C ARG A 287 -14.83 9.73 -7.02
N GLY A 288 -14.27 10.89 -7.36
CA GLY A 288 -13.69 11.12 -8.69
C GLY A 288 -12.54 10.17 -9.01
N ALA A 289 -11.61 9.98 -8.09
CA ALA A 289 -10.49 9.05 -8.26
C ALA A 289 -10.96 7.59 -8.40
N GLU A 290 -11.93 7.14 -7.60
CA GLU A 290 -12.55 5.82 -7.71
C GLU A 290 -13.19 5.63 -9.10
N THR A 291 -13.92 6.64 -9.58
CA THR A 291 -14.55 6.61 -10.92
C THR A 291 -13.52 6.52 -12.02
N VAL A 292 -12.44 7.30 -11.97
CA VAL A 292 -11.34 7.23 -12.93
C VAL A 292 -10.69 5.85 -12.92
N THR A 293 -10.45 5.28 -11.75
CA THR A 293 -9.88 3.93 -11.61
C THR A 293 -10.79 2.89 -12.27
N LEU A 294 -12.09 2.92 -11.98
CA LEU A 294 -13.05 1.98 -12.57
C LEU A 294 -13.10 2.10 -14.10
N LEU A 295 -13.19 3.33 -14.62
CA LEU A 295 -13.19 3.58 -16.06
C LEU A 295 -11.91 3.09 -16.73
N THR A 296 -10.76 3.31 -16.11
CA THR A 296 -9.46 2.82 -16.60
C THR A 296 -9.44 1.29 -16.69
N LEU A 297 -9.91 0.61 -15.64
CA LEU A 297 -9.99 -0.86 -15.62
C LEU A 297 -10.92 -1.38 -16.73
N LEU A 298 -12.08 -0.76 -16.92
CA LEU A 298 -13.03 -1.12 -17.98
C LEU A 298 -12.43 -0.91 -19.37
N LEU A 299 -11.73 0.20 -19.61
CA LEU A 299 -11.05 0.49 -20.87
C LEU A 299 -9.93 -0.52 -21.15
N LEU A 300 -9.12 -0.86 -20.13
CA LEU A 300 -8.08 -1.88 -20.26
C LEU A 300 -8.67 -3.26 -20.57
N ALA A 301 -9.74 -3.65 -19.90
CA ALA A 301 -10.44 -4.90 -20.18
C ALA A 301 -11.00 -4.93 -21.61
N ALA A 302 -11.67 -3.87 -22.05
CA ALA A 302 -12.19 -3.76 -23.39
C ALA A 302 -11.08 -3.79 -24.45
N TRP A 303 -9.95 -3.12 -24.19
CA TRP A 303 -8.78 -3.17 -25.06
C TRP A 303 -8.17 -4.58 -25.13
N ALA A 304 -8.01 -5.25 -23.99
CA ALA A 304 -7.51 -6.63 -23.94
C ALA A 304 -8.40 -7.61 -24.70
N LEU A 305 -9.73 -7.50 -24.57
CA LEU A 305 -10.69 -8.32 -25.30
C LEU A 305 -10.63 -8.08 -26.82
N ARG A 306 -10.51 -6.80 -27.24
CA ARG A 306 -10.38 -6.46 -28.66
C ARG A 306 -9.08 -6.96 -29.28
N THR A 307 -7.97 -6.83 -28.55
CA THR A 307 -6.65 -7.28 -29.05
C THR A 307 -6.52 -8.79 -29.00
N GLY A 308 -7.10 -9.46 -28.02
CA GLY A 308 -7.17 -10.92 -27.94
C GLY A 308 -7.93 -11.55 -29.11
N ARG A 309 -9.03 -10.92 -29.51
CA ARG A 309 -9.83 -11.38 -30.68
C ARG A 309 -9.15 -11.13 -32.05
N ARG A 310 -8.18 -10.22 -32.13
CA ARG A 310 -7.49 -9.87 -33.40
C ARG A 310 -6.20 -10.65 -33.65
N ARG A 311 -5.85 -11.65 -32.81
CA ARG A 311 -4.71 -12.51 -33.13
C ARG A 311 -5.08 -13.42 -34.31
N PRO A 312 -4.62 -13.15 -35.55
CA PRO A 312 -4.78 -14.10 -36.63
C PRO A 312 -4.02 -15.37 -36.25
N GLN A 313 -4.63 -16.53 -36.51
CA GLN A 313 -3.92 -17.79 -36.45
C GLN A 313 -2.69 -17.68 -37.37
N ARG A 314 -1.54 -17.46 -36.77
CA ARG A 314 -0.26 -17.45 -37.47
C ARG A 314 -0.07 -18.88 -37.97
N LYS A 315 -0.31 -19.10 -39.29
CA LYS A 315 0.08 -20.32 -39.99
C LYS A 315 1.53 -20.61 -39.60
N HIS A 316 1.80 -21.79 -39.11
CA HIS A 316 3.14 -22.31 -38.86
C HIS A 316 3.94 -22.25 -40.16
N SER A 317 4.67 -21.18 -40.40
CA SER A 317 5.85 -21.23 -41.24
C SER A 317 6.98 -21.71 -40.32
N THR A 318 7.50 -22.87 -40.56
CA THR A 318 8.75 -23.40 -40.04
C THR A 318 9.88 -22.49 -40.52
N GLN A 319 10.07 -21.37 -39.83
CA GLN A 319 11.29 -20.58 -39.97
C GLN A 319 12.22 -21.03 -38.84
N GLU A 320 13.32 -21.66 -39.23
CA GLU A 320 14.45 -21.96 -38.38
C GLU A 320 14.82 -20.70 -37.59
N GLY A 321 14.76 -20.81 -36.24
CA GLY A 321 15.07 -19.70 -35.37
C GLY A 321 16.52 -19.26 -35.54
N PRO A 322 16.85 -17.98 -35.25
CA PRO A 322 18.20 -17.45 -35.36
C PRO A 322 19.17 -18.28 -34.53
N VAL A 323 20.21 -18.77 -35.17
CA VAL A 323 21.31 -19.50 -34.54
C VAL A 323 22.07 -18.50 -33.68
N CYS A 324 21.85 -18.53 -32.37
CA CYS A 324 22.64 -17.81 -31.41
C CYS A 324 23.96 -18.58 -31.26
N THR A 325 25.02 -18.16 -31.93
CA THR A 325 26.37 -18.73 -31.77
C THR A 325 26.81 -18.51 -30.34
N THR A 326 27.08 -19.60 -29.66
CA THR A 326 27.66 -19.66 -28.31
C THR A 326 29.06 -19.04 -28.35
N ILE A 327 29.28 -17.99 -27.56
CA ILE A 327 30.62 -17.59 -27.08
C ILE A 327 30.62 -17.86 -25.59
#